data_e6ea34c3797849e3222beb70f73304d2
#
_entry.id   e6ea34c3797849e3222beb70f73304d2
#
_cell.length_a   1.000
_cell.length_b   1.000
_cell.length_c   1.000
_cell.angle_alpha   90.00
_cell.angle_beta   90.00
_cell.angle_gamma   90.00
#
_symmetry.space_group_name_H-M   'P 1'
#
loop_
_entity.id
_entity.type
_entity.pdbx_description
1 polymer ?
#
loop_
_entity_poly.entity_id
_entity_poly.type
_entity_poly.pdbx_seq_one_letter_code
_entity_poly.pdbx_strand_id
1 'polypeptide(L)'
;MKRIVMCVLVLCMCMLSATALAAKKTGSLQPEDFAYKGVALGDDAASLAEKLGEADFDTDIVVLDQTVKAYIYGSDLKIAVDPRNNKVVAILCKDKDYKARDGVTYGSTRAKLLQVYGKGDKLKRDGEIYYVYRNPEDEKQKLMLSLETTNYYVESFLITSLPLTEEEQAEYDMGEFPTELEDNQDDNRLSGGFNSRGEWWAQYRVNDHITVGI
;
A
#
# COMPACT_ATOMS: atom_id res chain seq x y z
N MET A 1 11.48 -61.78 0.70
CA MET A 1 10.58 -60.76 1.30
C MET A 1 11.36 -59.63 2.01
N LYS A 2 12.34 -59.85 2.88
CA LYS A 2 13.06 -58.77 3.57
C LYS A 2 13.81 -57.79 2.65
N ARG A 3 14.32 -58.23 1.49
CA ARG A 3 15.06 -57.36 0.55
C ARG A 3 14.16 -56.43 -0.26
N ILE A 4 12.91 -56.84 -0.53
CA ILE A 4 11.95 -56.02 -1.26
C ILE A 4 11.41 -54.90 -0.39
N VAL A 5 11.19 -55.17 0.91
CA VAL A 5 10.72 -54.15 1.87
C VAL A 5 11.77 -53.07 2.07
N MET A 6 13.06 -53.44 2.06
CA MET A 6 14.15 -52.46 2.22
C MET A 6 14.28 -51.53 1.00
N CYS A 7 14.07 -52.03 -0.22
CA CYS A 7 14.07 -51.19 -1.42
C CYS A 7 12.89 -50.22 -1.49
N VAL A 8 11.72 -50.61 -1.03
CA VAL A 8 10.53 -49.74 -0.97
C VAL A 8 10.73 -48.63 0.06
N LEU A 9 11.38 -48.92 1.20
CA LEU A 9 11.66 -47.90 2.24
C LEU A 9 12.68 -46.88 1.79
N VAL A 10 13.70 -47.29 1.02
CA VAL A 10 14.71 -46.36 0.46
C VAL A 10 14.09 -45.51 -0.66
N LEU A 11 13.20 -46.08 -1.48
CA LEU A 11 12.51 -45.30 -2.52
C LEU A 11 11.52 -44.26 -1.93
N CYS A 12 10.89 -44.58 -0.80
CA CYS A 12 10.01 -43.62 -0.09
C CYS A 12 10.80 -42.49 0.56
N MET A 13 12.00 -42.71 1.03
CA MET A 13 12.88 -41.65 1.61
C MET A 13 13.41 -40.68 0.54
N CYS A 14 13.54 -41.09 -0.70
CA CYS A 14 13.98 -40.20 -1.78
C CYS A 14 12.88 -39.27 -2.31
N MET A 15 11.62 -39.53 -1.99
CA MET A 15 10.49 -38.70 -2.43
C MET A 15 10.19 -37.49 -1.48
N LEU A 16 10.87 -37.41 -0.31
CA LEU A 16 10.59 -36.39 0.69
C LEU A 16 11.56 -35.20 0.67
N SER A 17 12.46 -35.10 -0.30
CA SER A 17 13.45 -34.02 -0.35
C SER A 17 13.35 -33.11 -1.57
N ALA A 18 12.22 -33.11 -2.26
CA ALA A 18 11.90 -32.06 -3.23
C ALA A 18 11.04 -30.96 -2.58
N THR A 19 11.48 -30.40 -1.45
CA THR A 19 11.16 -29.01 -1.18
C THR A 19 11.92 -28.22 -2.22
N ALA A 20 11.29 -28.00 -3.37
CA ALA A 20 11.74 -26.98 -4.29
C ALA A 20 11.83 -25.69 -3.47
N LEU A 21 13.06 -25.28 -3.12
CA LEU A 21 13.32 -23.87 -2.90
C LEU A 21 12.98 -23.23 -4.25
N ALA A 22 11.74 -22.80 -4.39
CA ALA A 22 11.37 -21.89 -5.45
C ALA A 22 12.29 -20.71 -5.26
N ALA A 23 13.30 -20.59 -6.09
CA ALA A 23 14.20 -19.46 -6.11
C ALA A 23 13.27 -18.24 -6.21
N LYS A 24 13.18 -17.46 -5.12
CA LYS A 24 12.32 -16.28 -5.04
C LYS A 24 12.68 -15.40 -6.21
N LYS A 25 11.81 -15.34 -7.21
CA LYS A 25 12.09 -14.63 -8.45
C LYS A 25 12.23 -13.15 -8.08
N THR A 26 13.44 -12.63 -8.19
CA THR A 26 13.71 -11.20 -7.97
C THR A 26 12.68 -10.38 -8.75
N GLY A 27 11.98 -9.48 -8.10
CA GLY A 27 10.93 -8.65 -8.69
C GLY A 27 9.52 -9.23 -8.65
N SER A 28 9.28 -10.49 -8.22
CA SER A 28 7.93 -11.01 -8.01
C SER A 28 7.37 -10.48 -6.69
N LEU A 29 6.27 -9.72 -6.76
CA LEU A 29 5.58 -9.24 -5.57
C LEU A 29 4.97 -10.42 -4.80
N GLN A 30 4.86 -10.26 -3.50
CA GLN A 30 4.31 -11.24 -2.57
C GLN A 30 3.11 -10.62 -1.84
N PRO A 31 2.16 -11.40 -1.33
CA PRO A 31 1.02 -10.86 -0.59
C PRO A 31 1.43 -9.95 0.58
N GLU A 32 2.57 -10.23 1.20
CA GLU A 32 3.11 -9.44 2.32
C GLU A 32 3.56 -8.04 1.89
N ASP A 33 3.84 -7.82 0.61
CA ASP A 33 4.20 -6.51 0.06
C ASP A 33 2.99 -5.55 0.06
N PHE A 34 1.77 -6.07 0.22
CA PHE A 34 0.51 -5.33 0.24
C PHE A 34 -0.12 -5.25 1.63
N ALA A 35 0.68 -5.42 2.68
CA ALA A 35 0.25 -5.34 4.06
C ALA A 35 1.27 -4.59 4.94
N TYR A 36 0.78 -4.02 6.04
CA TYR A 36 1.58 -3.37 7.05
C TYR A 36 1.14 -3.84 8.43
N LYS A 37 2.04 -4.48 9.20
CA LYS A 37 1.78 -4.97 10.57
C LYS A 37 0.44 -5.74 10.69
N GLY A 38 0.14 -6.58 9.71
CA GLY A 38 -1.07 -7.40 9.69
C GLY A 38 -2.33 -6.70 9.16
N VAL A 39 -2.24 -5.42 8.80
CA VAL A 39 -3.31 -4.71 8.06
C VAL A 39 -3.06 -4.88 6.57
N ALA A 40 -4.05 -5.34 5.84
CA ALA A 40 -4.01 -5.53 4.40
C ALA A 40 -5.10 -4.71 3.70
N LEU A 41 -4.93 -4.51 2.39
CA LEU A 41 -5.98 -3.92 1.56
C LEU A 41 -7.24 -4.81 1.61
N GLY A 42 -8.40 -4.19 1.72
CA GLY A 42 -9.69 -4.89 1.84
C GLY A 42 -10.09 -5.30 3.27
N ASP A 43 -9.23 -5.11 4.26
CA ASP A 43 -9.59 -5.32 5.66
C ASP A 43 -10.71 -4.37 6.11
N ASP A 44 -11.52 -4.81 7.07
CA ASP A 44 -12.49 -3.94 7.71
C ASP A 44 -11.83 -2.90 8.61
N ALA A 45 -12.30 -1.67 8.56
CA ALA A 45 -11.87 -0.61 9.47
C ALA A 45 -12.02 -1.02 10.96
N ALA A 46 -13.04 -1.79 11.29
CA ALA A 46 -13.26 -2.29 12.65
C ALA A 46 -12.12 -3.17 13.19
N SER A 47 -11.32 -3.79 12.29
CA SER A 47 -10.17 -4.62 12.70
C SER A 47 -8.91 -3.81 13.02
N LEU A 48 -8.89 -2.52 12.72
CA LEU A 48 -7.67 -1.69 12.87
C LEU A 48 -7.26 -1.55 14.33
N ALA A 49 -8.21 -1.33 15.23
CA ALA A 49 -7.92 -1.19 16.66
C ALA A 49 -7.29 -2.47 17.26
N GLU A 50 -7.72 -3.65 16.83
CA GLU A 50 -7.12 -4.92 17.25
C GLU A 50 -5.68 -5.08 16.73
N LYS A 51 -5.42 -4.67 15.48
CA LYS A 51 -4.13 -4.88 14.80
C LYS A 51 -3.07 -3.83 15.16
N LEU A 52 -3.49 -2.57 15.30
CA LEU A 52 -2.60 -1.41 15.45
C LEU A 52 -2.78 -0.66 16.77
N GLY A 53 -3.84 -0.97 17.54
CA GLY A 53 -4.29 -0.15 18.65
C GLY A 53 -5.25 0.95 18.20
N GLU A 54 -5.65 1.81 19.14
CA GLU A 54 -6.52 2.95 18.84
C GLU A 54 -5.77 3.98 17.99
N ALA A 55 -6.45 4.54 16.99
CA ALA A 55 -5.92 5.65 16.22
C ALA A 55 -5.93 6.92 17.08
N ASP A 56 -4.98 7.81 16.87
CA ASP A 56 -4.94 9.10 17.57
C ASP A 56 -6.19 9.94 17.25
N PHE A 57 -6.59 9.94 15.99
CA PHE A 57 -7.84 10.53 15.49
C PHE A 57 -8.14 10.00 14.09
N ASP A 58 -9.34 10.30 13.58
CA ASP A 58 -9.70 10.07 12.19
C ASP A 58 -10.13 11.37 11.51
N THR A 59 -9.94 11.43 10.19
CA THR A 59 -10.29 12.60 9.39
C THR A 59 -10.41 12.21 7.91
N ASP A 60 -11.08 13.02 7.13
CA ASP A 60 -11.13 12.83 5.69
C ASP A 60 -9.88 13.43 5.05
N ILE A 61 -9.28 12.69 4.15
CA ILE A 61 -8.12 13.12 3.34
C ILE A 61 -8.32 12.76 1.87
N VAL A 62 -7.56 13.41 1.00
CA VAL A 62 -7.50 13.01 -0.40
C VAL A 62 -6.24 12.19 -0.65
N VAL A 63 -6.42 11.00 -1.21
CA VAL A 63 -5.34 10.12 -1.66
C VAL A 63 -5.59 9.75 -3.11
N LEU A 64 -4.66 10.06 -4.00
CA LEU A 64 -4.77 9.76 -5.45
C LEU A 64 -6.11 10.26 -6.03
N ASP A 65 -6.50 11.50 -5.70
CA ASP A 65 -7.75 12.17 -6.10
C ASP A 65 -9.04 11.57 -5.52
N GLN A 66 -8.93 10.60 -4.60
CA GLN A 66 -10.06 10.01 -3.91
C GLN A 66 -10.19 10.57 -2.49
N THR A 67 -11.40 11.01 -2.13
CA THR A 67 -11.71 11.35 -0.73
C THR A 67 -11.93 10.07 0.05
N VAL A 68 -11.14 9.88 1.09
CA VAL A 68 -11.14 8.68 1.94
C VAL A 68 -11.09 9.08 3.40
N LYS A 69 -11.61 8.22 4.26
CA LYS A 69 -11.47 8.38 5.70
C LYS A 69 -10.12 7.82 6.14
N ALA A 70 -9.29 8.63 6.78
CA ALA A 70 -7.99 8.20 7.30
C ALA A 70 -8.01 8.05 8.81
N TYR A 71 -7.49 6.95 9.29
CA TYR A 71 -7.14 6.69 10.68
C TYR A 71 -5.65 7.01 10.85
N ILE A 72 -5.34 7.91 11.76
CA ILE A 72 -4.00 8.48 11.96
C ILE A 72 -3.34 7.82 13.17
N TYR A 73 -2.12 7.34 12.98
CA TYR A 73 -1.28 6.70 14.00
C TYR A 73 0.07 7.42 14.03
N GLY A 74 0.21 8.38 14.92
CA GLY A 74 1.38 9.26 14.95
C GLY A 74 1.54 10.10 13.69
N SER A 75 2.79 10.46 13.40
CA SER A 75 3.15 11.21 12.20
C SER A 75 3.40 10.32 10.97
N ASP A 76 3.62 9.04 11.18
CA ASP A 76 4.30 8.19 10.21
C ASP A 76 3.42 7.12 9.57
N LEU A 77 2.19 6.96 10.07
CA LEU A 77 1.25 5.97 9.55
C LEU A 77 -0.17 6.53 9.42
N LYS A 78 -0.75 6.34 8.24
CA LYS A 78 -2.16 6.61 7.98
C LYS A 78 -2.78 5.42 7.27
N ILE A 79 -3.92 4.97 7.76
CA ILE A 79 -4.72 3.91 7.13
C ILE A 79 -5.96 4.56 6.53
N ALA A 80 -6.05 4.54 5.23
CA ALA A 80 -7.19 5.10 4.51
C ALA A 80 -8.24 4.01 4.22
N VAL A 81 -9.47 4.37 4.49
CA VAL A 81 -10.64 3.50 4.39
C VAL A 81 -11.64 4.15 3.43
N ASP A 82 -12.19 3.37 2.52
CA ASP A 82 -13.27 3.82 1.65
C ASP A 82 -14.55 4.01 2.50
N PRO A 83 -15.11 5.22 2.57
CA PRO A 83 -16.28 5.49 3.40
C PRO A 83 -17.54 4.75 2.91
N ARG A 84 -17.57 4.29 1.65
CA ARG A 84 -18.71 3.59 1.06
C ARG A 84 -18.88 2.17 1.60
N ASN A 85 -17.77 1.50 1.94
CA ASN A 85 -17.79 0.08 2.35
C ASN A 85 -16.99 -0.23 3.61
N ASN A 86 -16.34 0.79 4.22
CA ASN A 86 -15.48 0.66 5.39
C ASN A 86 -14.29 -0.30 5.21
N LYS A 87 -13.78 -0.45 3.97
CA LYS A 87 -12.62 -1.29 3.68
C LYS A 87 -11.34 -0.46 3.55
N VAL A 88 -10.23 -0.99 4.02
CA VAL A 88 -8.90 -0.41 3.84
C VAL A 88 -8.57 -0.36 2.35
N VAL A 89 -8.31 0.84 1.83
CA VAL A 89 -7.97 1.09 0.42
C VAL A 89 -6.59 1.68 0.24
N ALA A 90 -6.00 2.25 1.29
CA ALA A 90 -4.61 2.67 1.24
C ALA A 90 -3.94 2.62 2.62
N ILE A 91 -2.64 2.34 2.62
CA ILE A 91 -1.75 2.35 3.78
C ILE A 91 -0.58 3.24 3.41
N LEU A 92 -0.46 4.36 4.11
CA LEU A 92 0.56 5.37 3.85
C LEU A 92 1.54 5.35 5.03
N CYS A 93 2.76 4.91 4.75
CA CYS A 93 3.75 4.63 5.79
C CYS A 93 5.05 5.40 5.55
N LYS A 94 5.51 6.12 6.58
CA LYS A 94 6.83 6.76 6.69
C LYS A 94 7.64 6.23 7.87
N ASP A 95 7.12 5.20 8.54
CA ASP A 95 7.76 4.59 9.70
C ASP A 95 9.19 4.13 9.33
N LYS A 96 10.19 4.74 9.97
CA LYS A 96 11.61 4.44 9.74
C LYS A 96 12.00 3.06 10.22
N ASP A 97 11.22 2.48 11.11
CA ASP A 97 11.43 1.13 11.64
C ASP A 97 10.73 0.06 10.80
N TYR A 98 9.83 0.47 9.90
CA TYR A 98 9.19 -0.45 8.96
C TYR A 98 10.19 -1.03 7.99
N LYS A 99 10.22 -2.35 7.92
CA LYS A 99 11.03 -3.11 6.99
C LYS A 99 10.13 -3.87 6.04
N ALA A 100 10.10 -3.41 4.80
CA ALA A 100 9.51 -4.16 3.71
C ALA A 100 10.42 -5.33 3.30
N ARG A 101 10.05 -6.03 2.26
CA ARG A 101 10.77 -7.22 1.78
C ARG A 101 12.28 -6.98 1.66
N ASP A 102 13.06 -7.98 2.08
CA ASP A 102 14.52 -8.01 2.05
C ASP A 102 15.18 -6.75 2.67
N GLY A 103 14.47 -6.14 3.65
CA GLY A 103 14.96 -5.01 4.41
C GLY A 103 15.00 -3.69 3.62
N VAL A 104 14.14 -3.52 2.62
CA VAL A 104 13.86 -2.19 2.06
C VAL A 104 13.10 -1.41 3.12
N THR A 105 13.57 -0.20 3.42
CA THR A 105 13.02 0.67 4.46
C THR A 105 13.17 2.12 4.04
N TYR A 106 12.64 3.04 4.85
CA TYR A 106 12.93 4.46 4.73
C TYR A 106 14.44 4.69 4.63
N GLY A 107 14.90 5.53 3.72
CA GLY A 107 16.34 5.78 3.48
C GLY A 107 17.04 4.70 2.65
N SER A 108 16.37 3.64 2.23
CA SER A 108 16.96 2.66 1.30
C SER A 108 17.29 3.31 -0.03
N THR A 109 18.43 2.93 -0.61
CA THR A 109 18.84 3.46 -1.92
C THR A 109 17.95 2.92 -3.04
N ARG A 110 17.84 3.69 -4.12
CA ARG A 110 17.19 3.24 -5.37
C ARG A 110 17.79 1.92 -5.89
N ALA A 111 19.11 1.73 -5.76
CA ALA A 111 19.76 0.50 -6.19
C ALA A 111 19.24 -0.72 -5.41
N LYS A 112 19.09 -0.62 -4.09
CA LYS A 112 18.49 -1.65 -3.25
C LYS A 112 17.03 -1.92 -3.63
N LEU A 113 16.24 -0.86 -3.83
CA LEU A 113 14.87 -0.97 -4.28
C LEU A 113 14.75 -1.81 -5.56
N LEU A 114 15.53 -1.46 -6.58
CA LEU A 114 15.54 -2.16 -7.87
C LEU A 114 16.07 -3.59 -7.76
N GLN A 115 17.01 -3.86 -6.85
CA GLN A 115 17.49 -5.21 -6.57
C GLN A 115 16.41 -6.11 -6.01
N VAL A 116 15.57 -5.59 -5.11
CA VAL A 116 14.53 -6.36 -4.40
C VAL A 116 13.27 -6.51 -5.24
N TYR A 117 12.75 -5.40 -5.78
CA TYR A 117 11.47 -5.34 -6.48
C TYR A 117 11.59 -5.37 -8.00
N GLY A 118 12.80 -5.19 -8.53
CA GLY A 118 13.02 -5.10 -9.98
C GLY A 118 12.65 -3.73 -10.54
N LYS A 119 12.46 -3.68 -11.84
CA LYS A 119 12.07 -2.46 -12.56
C LYS A 119 10.57 -2.26 -12.38
N GLY A 120 10.19 -1.24 -11.61
CA GLY A 120 8.82 -0.77 -11.51
C GLY A 120 8.48 0.29 -12.58
N ASP A 121 7.20 0.56 -12.74
CA ASP A 121 6.73 1.69 -13.51
C ASP A 121 7.05 2.98 -12.77
N LYS A 122 7.33 4.05 -13.50
CA LYS A 122 7.58 5.35 -12.90
C LYS A 122 6.37 6.25 -13.10
N LEU A 123 5.84 6.73 -12.00
CA LEU A 123 4.81 7.75 -11.98
C LEU A 123 5.40 9.05 -11.39
N LYS A 124 5.25 10.16 -12.10
CA LYS A 124 5.55 11.49 -11.57
C LYS A 124 4.23 12.15 -11.21
N ARG A 125 4.06 12.50 -9.94
CA ARG A 125 2.85 13.14 -9.43
C ARG A 125 3.22 14.11 -8.32
N ASP A 126 2.61 15.27 -8.29
CA ASP A 126 2.79 16.31 -7.26
C ASP A 126 4.26 16.71 -7.01
N GLY A 127 5.11 16.58 -8.04
CA GLY A 127 6.54 16.86 -7.96
C GLY A 127 7.40 15.69 -7.48
N GLU A 128 6.79 14.60 -7.04
CA GLU A 128 7.49 13.40 -6.58
C GLU A 128 7.58 12.32 -7.67
N ILE A 129 8.53 11.41 -7.50
CA ILE A 129 8.72 10.26 -8.37
C ILE A 129 8.40 9.00 -7.57
N TYR A 130 7.39 8.27 -8.04
CA TYR A 130 7.01 6.99 -7.47
C TYR A 130 7.49 5.85 -8.36
N TYR A 131 7.95 4.77 -7.73
CA TYR A 131 8.09 3.46 -8.35
C TYR A 131 6.86 2.64 -8.01
N VAL A 132 6.11 2.27 -9.01
CA VAL A 132 4.84 1.56 -8.89
C VAL A 132 5.04 0.10 -9.26
N TYR A 133 4.60 -0.78 -8.37
CA TYR A 133 4.62 -2.22 -8.54
C TYR A 133 3.20 -2.74 -8.36
N ARG A 134 2.67 -3.39 -9.39
CA ARG A 134 1.32 -3.96 -9.36
C ARG A 134 1.35 -5.41 -8.91
N ASN A 135 0.33 -5.83 -8.16
CA ASN A 135 0.14 -7.22 -7.81
C ASN A 135 -0.23 -8.03 -9.08
N PRO A 136 0.54 -9.06 -9.45
CA PRO A 136 0.24 -9.84 -10.63
C PRO A 136 -1.04 -10.70 -10.51
N GLU A 137 -1.54 -10.92 -9.28
CA GLU A 137 -2.78 -11.65 -9.01
C GLU A 137 -4.00 -10.73 -8.91
N ASP A 138 -3.76 -9.45 -8.59
CA ASP A 138 -4.79 -8.41 -8.48
C ASP A 138 -4.19 -7.05 -8.84
N GLU A 139 -4.28 -6.66 -10.10
CA GLU A 139 -3.69 -5.43 -10.64
C GLU A 139 -4.21 -4.14 -9.97
N LYS A 140 -5.34 -4.22 -9.25
CA LYS A 140 -5.85 -3.11 -8.45
C LYS A 140 -4.94 -2.81 -7.26
N GLN A 141 -4.26 -3.81 -6.72
CA GLN A 141 -3.33 -3.63 -5.61
C GLN A 141 -1.96 -3.16 -6.11
N LYS A 142 -1.48 -2.10 -5.53
CA LYS A 142 -0.24 -1.44 -5.92
C LYS A 142 0.60 -1.15 -4.69
N LEU A 143 1.90 -1.39 -4.82
CA LEU A 143 2.92 -0.88 -3.91
C LEU A 143 3.63 0.27 -4.62
N MET A 144 3.57 1.45 -4.05
CA MET A 144 4.22 2.65 -4.57
C MET A 144 5.27 3.11 -3.56
N LEU A 145 6.48 3.34 -4.03
CA LEU A 145 7.56 3.88 -3.20
C LEU A 145 7.97 5.23 -3.75
N SER A 146 7.84 6.29 -2.94
CA SER A 146 8.38 7.60 -3.31
C SER A 146 9.88 7.63 -3.03
N LEU A 147 10.61 8.32 -3.90
CA LEU A 147 12.02 8.59 -3.71
C LEU A 147 12.27 10.08 -3.64
N GLU A 148 13.06 10.47 -2.66
CA GLU A 148 13.59 11.82 -2.54
C GLU A 148 14.33 12.20 -3.85
N THR A 149 14.07 13.41 -4.33
CA THR A 149 14.49 13.82 -5.69
C THR A 149 15.98 14.09 -5.82
N THR A 150 16.67 14.39 -4.73
CA THR A 150 18.09 14.75 -4.72
C THR A 150 19.00 13.52 -4.66
N ASN A 151 18.76 12.63 -3.72
CA ASN A 151 19.63 11.49 -3.44
C ASN A 151 19.00 10.14 -3.82
N TYR A 152 17.73 10.14 -4.23
CA TYR A 152 16.98 8.95 -4.63
C TYR A 152 16.89 7.87 -3.55
N TYR A 153 16.71 8.29 -2.29
CA TYR A 153 16.38 7.40 -1.18
C TYR A 153 14.87 7.22 -1.05
N VAL A 154 14.45 6.04 -0.63
CA VAL A 154 13.04 5.76 -0.31
C VAL A 154 12.58 6.65 0.85
N GLU A 155 11.52 7.42 0.63
CA GLU A 155 10.95 8.32 1.63
C GLU A 155 9.62 7.83 2.18
N SER A 156 8.86 7.09 1.38
CA SER A 156 7.55 6.60 1.80
C SER A 156 7.12 5.35 1.06
N PHE A 157 6.20 4.64 1.70
CA PHE A 157 5.48 3.51 1.15
C PHE A 157 4.00 3.87 1.08
N LEU A 158 3.41 3.69 -0.08
CA LEU A 158 1.97 3.73 -0.27
C LEU A 158 1.53 2.38 -0.85
N ILE A 159 0.80 1.61 -0.04
CA ILE A 159 0.16 0.38 -0.47
C ILE A 159 -1.29 0.75 -0.76
N THR A 160 -1.80 0.53 -1.97
CA THR A 160 -3.12 1.02 -2.31
C THR A 160 -3.84 0.19 -3.37
N SER A 161 -5.17 0.20 -3.31
CA SER A 161 -6.07 -0.26 -4.36
C SER A 161 -6.78 0.88 -5.08
N LEU A 162 -6.47 2.13 -4.73
CA LEU A 162 -7.06 3.30 -5.37
C LEU A 162 -6.60 3.44 -6.83
N PRO A 163 -7.42 3.99 -7.72
CA PRO A 163 -7.11 4.13 -9.13
C PRO A 163 -5.96 5.09 -9.38
N LEU A 164 -5.15 4.81 -10.41
CA LEU A 164 -4.07 5.67 -10.89
C LEU A 164 -4.34 6.23 -12.28
N THR A 165 -5.27 5.64 -13.04
CA THR A 165 -5.63 6.05 -14.41
C THR A 165 -7.12 6.34 -14.51
N GLU A 166 -7.53 7.05 -15.56
CA GLU A 166 -8.94 7.32 -15.84
C GLU A 166 -9.75 6.03 -16.07
N GLU A 167 -9.13 5.01 -16.65
CA GLU A 167 -9.76 3.70 -16.87
C GLU A 167 -9.99 2.97 -15.54
N GLU A 168 -8.98 2.94 -14.67
CA GLU A 168 -9.12 2.39 -13.31
C GLU A 168 -10.13 3.20 -12.49
N GLN A 169 -10.20 4.53 -12.68
CA GLN A 169 -11.18 5.39 -12.02
C GLN A 169 -12.60 5.03 -12.45
N ALA A 170 -12.83 4.89 -13.76
CA ALA A 170 -14.15 4.52 -14.26
C ALA A 170 -14.61 3.14 -13.70
N GLU A 171 -13.69 2.17 -13.60
CA GLU A 171 -14.00 0.86 -13.00
C GLU A 171 -14.28 0.98 -11.49
N TYR A 172 -13.51 1.80 -10.79
CA TYR A 172 -13.71 2.07 -9.36
C TYR A 172 -15.07 2.73 -9.08
N ASP A 173 -15.49 3.65 -9.95
CA ASP A 173 -16.78 4.35 -9.83
C ASP A 173 -17.97 3.45 -10.21
N MET A 174 -17.77 2.49 -11.12
CA MET A 174 -18.79 1.52 -11.53
C MET A 174 -18.92 0.31 -10.58
N GLY A 175 -18.03 0.17 -9.59
CA GLY A 175 -18.11 -0.89 -8.60
C GLY A 175 -19.46 -0.87 -7.87
N GLU A 176 -19.92 -2.02 -7.37
CA GLU A 176 -21.21 -2.17 -6.65
C GLU A 176 -21.23 -1.33 -5.35
N PHE A 177 -21.45 -0.04 -5.49
CA PHE A 177 -21.71 0.82 -4.36
C PHE A 177 -23.20 1.22 -4.35
N PRO A 178 -23.83 1.23 -3.18
CA PRO A 178 -25.18 1.77 -3.06
C PRO A 178 -25.20 3.20 -3.61
N THR A 179 -26.03 3.44 -4.58
CA THR A 179 -26.20 4.72 -5.29
C THR A 179 -26.84 5.81 -4.41
N GLU A 180 -26.81 5.67 -3.09
CA GLU A 180 -27.42 6.59 -2.13
C GLU A 180 -26.37 7.31 -1.30
N LEU A 181 -25.41 7.95 -1.97
CA LEU A 181 -24.80 9.14 -1.42
C LEU A 181 -25.39 10.31 -2.21
N GLU A 182 -26.48 10.88 -1.67
CA GLU A 182 -27.03 12.13 -2.15
C GLU A 182 -25.90 13.15 -2.28
N ASP A 183 -25.89 13.75 -3.44
CA ASP A 183 -25.16 14.88 -3.95
C ASP A 183 -25.04 16.03 -2.92
N ASN A 184 -24.22 15.84 -1.91
CA ASN A 184 -23.67 16.93 -1.14
C ASN A 184 -22.46 17.45 -1.92
N GLN A 185 -22.75 18.17 -2.99
CA GLN A 185 -21.83 19.06 -3.67
C GLN A 185 -21.41 20.20 -2.72
N ASP A 186 -20.78 19.84 -1.62
CA ASP A 186 -19.88 20.76 -0.94
C ASP A 186 -18.49 20.52 -1.52
N ASP A 187 -18.09 21.46 -2.34
CA ASP A 187 -16.82 21.55 -3.08
C ASP A 187 -15.59 21.67 -2.12
N ASN A 188 -15.58 20.81 -1.10
CA ASN A 188 -14.50 20.69 -0.12
C ASN A 188 -13.43 19.73 -0.64
N ARG A 189 -12.86 20.03 -1.82
CA ARG A 189 -11.71 19.29 -2.33
C ARG A 189 -10.55 19.45 -1.39
N LEU A 190 -10.29 18.40 -0.63
CA LEU A 190 -9.08 18.25 0.15
C LEU A 190 -7.99 17.76 -0.80
N SER A 191 -6.95 18.54 -1.00
CA SER A 191 -5.75 18.07 -1.70
C SER A 191 -4.67 17.74 -0.69
N GLY A 192 -4.03 16.60 -0.85
CA GLY A 192 -2.97 16.17 0.05
C GLY A 192 -1.97 15.26 -0.65
N GLY A 193 -0.79 15.18 -0.10
CA GLY A 193 0.29 14.36 -0.63
C GLY A 193 1.54 14.46 0.23
N PHE A 194 2.60 13.76 -0.17
CA PHE A 194 3.92 13.98 0.40
C PHE A 194 4.59 15.13 -0.35
N ASN A 195 5.10 16.13 0.36
CA ASN A 195 5.93 17.14 -0.25
C ASN A 195 7.40 16.66 -0.39
N SER A 196 8.22 17.43 -1.09
CA SER A 196 9.64 17.13 -1.32
C SER A 196 10.49 17.06 -0.02
N ARG A 197 9.96 17.45 1.12
CA ARG A 197 10.61 17.33 2.43
C ARG A 197 10.11 16.14 3.24
N GLY A 198 9.30 15.29 2.60
CA GLY A 198 8.71 14.14 3.26
C GLY A 198 7.61 14.50 4.26
N GLU A 199 7.04 15.69 4.18
CA GLU A 199 5.92 16.10 5.02
C GLU A 199 4.62 15.85 4.31
N TRP A 200 3.67 15.21 4.98
CA TRP A 200 2.31 15.19 4.54
C TRP A 200 1.76 16.60 4.61
N TRP A 201 1.23 17.05 3.50
CA TRP A 201 0.35 18.20 3.54
C TRP A 201 -1.05 17.76 3.16
N ALA A 202 -2.03 18.26 3.86
CA ALA A 202 -3.43 18.17 3.49
C ALA A 202 -4.04 19.55 3.66
N GLN A 203 -4.73 20.03 2.67
CA GLN A 203 -5.51 21.26 2.77
C GLN A 203 -6.97 20.89 3.09
N TYR A 204 -7.47 21.43 4.17
CA TYR A 204 -8.86 21.31 4.57
C TYR A 204 -9.55 22.66 4.35
N ARG A 205 -10.64 22.64 3.62
CA ARG A 205 -11.53 23.80 3.61
C ARG A 205 -12.48 23.64 4.81
N VAL A 206 -12.28 24.43 5.84
CA VAL A 206 -13.12 24.42 7.05
C VAL A 206 -14.44 25.13 6.80
N ASN A 207 -14.45 26.09 5.90
CA ASN A 207 -15.62 26.80 5.34
C ASN A 207 -15.15 27.57 4.10
N ASP A 208 -16.05 28.30 3.43
CA ASP A 208 -15.76 29.06 2.20
C ASP A 208 -14.64 30.12 2.33
N HIS A 209 -14.11 30.33 3.53
CA HIS A 209 -13.14 31.39 3.80
C HIS A 209 -11.85 30.93 4.50
N ILE A 210 -11.78 29.70 4.99
CA ILE A 210 -10.63 29.21 5.77
C ILE A 210 -10.08 27.92 5.17
N THR A 211 -8.83 27.96 4.72
CA THR A 211 -8.05 26.77 4.34
C THR A 211 -7.01 26.52 5.43
N VAL A 212 -7.03 25.34 6.01
CA VAL A 212 -6.02 24.90 6.99
C VAL A 212 -5.14 23.86 6.32
N GLY A 213 -3.82 24.10 6.30
CA GLY A 213 -2.81 23.12 5.89
C GLY A 213 -2.22 22.43 7.11
N ILE A 214 -2.13 21.12 7.10
CA ILE A 214 -1.42 20.31 8.10
C ILE A 214 -0.28 19.56 7.41
#